data_f9fb7c4a80d05285a70548ba92e41239
#
_entry.id   f9fb7c4a80d05285a70548ba92e41239
#
_cell.length_a   1.000
_cell.length_b   1.000
_cell.length_c   1.000
_cell.angle_alpha   90.00
_cell.angle_beta   90.00
_cell.angle_gamma   90.00
#
_symmetry.space_group_name_H-M   'P 1'
#
loop_
_entity.id
_entity.type
_entity.pdbx_description
1 polymer ?
#
loop_
_entity_poly.entity_id
_entity_poly.type
_entity_poly.pdbx_seq_one_letter_code
_entity_poly.pdbx_strand_id
1 'polypeptide(L)'
;MQKVRKGMPHKDLRNEVISTKNKDNYMVKHVILWTLNPELSEAEKQQVKQGIKAGLEGLVGKVPGLVEVKVNIDGRLASSNADVMLDSTLESEYALKAYATHPEHVKVADEKVRPYTVQRSCLDYEIPNS
;
A
#
# COMPACT_ATOMS: atom_id res chain seq x y z
N MET A 1 -12.92 -23.65 0.44
CA MET A 1 -13.69 -22.85 -0.29
C MET A 1 -13.57 -22.32 -0.57
N GLN A 2 -13.28 -22.75 -0.16
CA GLN A 2 -13.87 -21.99 -0.65
C GLN A 2 -14.04 -21.71 -0.93
N LYS A 3 -13.63 -22.39 -0.60
CA LYS A 3 -14.32 -21.79 -1.05
C LYS A 3 -14.50 -21.42 -1.39
N VAL A 4 -14.12 -22.33 -0.80
CA VAL A 4 -14.76 -21.56 -1.39
C VAL A 4 -14.85 -21.48 -1.46
N ARG A 5 -14.72 -21.92 -1.08
CA ARG A 5 -15.24 -21.27 -1.35
C ARG A 5 -15.50 -21.37 -1.45
N LYS A 6 -15.43 -22.30 -0.97
CA LYS A 6 -16.05 -21.92 -1.21
C LYS A 6 -16.31 -21.33 -1.41
N GLY A 7 -16.10 -22.43 -0.61
CA GLY A 7 -16.67 -21.60 -1.00
C GLY A 7 -16.83 -21.03 -0.99
N MET A 8 -17.18 -20.89 -0.45
CA MET A 8 -17.60 -19.87 -0.76
C MET A 8 -17.91 -19.24 -1.00
N PRO A 9 -17.77 -19.95 -1.01
CA PRO A 9 -18.26 -19.02 -1.44
C PRO A 9 -18.37 -18.40 -1.58
N HIS A 10 -18.75 -18.32 -1.21
CA HIS A 10 -19.23 -17.08 -1.62
C HIS A 10 -19.63 -16.26 -1.64
N LYS A 11 -19.59 -16.29 -1.85
CA LYS A 11 -20.18 -15.18 -2.00
C LYS A 11 -20.65 -14.39 -2.14
N ASP A 12 -20.80 -14.76 -1.82
CA ASP A 12 -21.42 -13.70 -2.04
C ASP A 12 -21.55 -13.01 -1.95
N LEU A 13 -21.45 -12.98 -1.66
CA LEU A 13 -21.73 -12.01 -1.65
C LEU A 13 -21.68 -11.35 -2.02
N ARG A 14 -21.68 -11.17 -2.10
CA ARG A 14 -21.69 -10.34 -2.55
C ARG A 14 -21.97 -9.41 -2.45
N ASN A 15 -22.25 -9.21 -2.11
CA ASN A 15 -22.53 -8.30 -1.94
C ASN A 15 -22.86 -7.68 -1.21
N GLU A 16 -23.03 -7.89 -0.94
CA GLU A 16 -23.40 -7.38 -0.08
C GLU A 16 -22.97 -6.47 0.50
N VAL A 17 -23.15 -6.37 0.84
CA VAL A 17 -22.40 -5.55 1.26
C VAL A 17 -21.14 -6.02 1.52
N ILE A 18 -20.63 -6.33 1.19
CA ILE A 18 -19.39 -6.53 0.87
C ILE A 18 -18.39 -6.16 1.87
N SER A 19 -18.29 -4.91 2.24
CA SER A 19 -17.41 -4.45 3.29
C SER A 19 -17.72 -5.10 4.62
N THR A 20 -18.95 -5.54 4.81
CA THR A 20 -19.36 -6.21 6.04
C THR A 20 -18.55 -7.47 6.26
N LYS A 21 -18.37 -8.26 5.23
CA LYS A 21 -17.59 -9.46 5.33
C LYS A 21 -16.16 -9.15 5.79
N ASN A 22 -15.52 -8.16 5.17
CA ASN A 22 -14.13 -7.89 5.42
C ASN A 22 -13.88 -7.34 6.81
N LYS A 23 -14.74 -6.45 7.27
CA LYS A 23 -14.50 -5.83 8.58
C LYS A 23 -14.58 -6.80 9.72
N ASP A 24 -15.26 -7.93 9.51
CA ASP A 24 -15.40 -8.91 10.59
C ASP A 24 -14.24 -9.87 10.65
N ASN A 25 -13.62 -10.19 9.51
CA ASN A 25 -12.70 -11.31 9.44
C ASN A 25 -11.35 -11.00 8.80
N TYR A 26 -11.27 -9.99 7.97
CA TYR A 26 -10.08 -9.78 7.14
C TYR A 26 -9.68 -8.34 7.08
N MET A 27 -8.38 -8.14 7.00
CA MET A 27 -7.81 -6.86 6.63
C MET A 27 -7.11 -7.03 5.29
N VAL A 28 -6.63 -5.94 4.72
CA VAL A 28 -5.98 -5.97 3.42
C VAL A 28 -4.56 -5.41 3.56
N LYS A 29 -3.63 -6.12 2.95
CA LYS A 29 -2.26 -5.63 2.80
C LYS A 29 -2.10 -5.03 1.41
N HIS A 30 -1.42 -3.91 1.35
CA HIS A 30 -1.12 -3.21 0.12
C HIS A 30 0.38 -2.97 0.12
N VAL A 31 1.09 -3.71 -0.74
CA VAL A 31 2.56 -3.69 -0.78
C VAL A 31 3.01 -3.19 -2.14
N ILE A 32 3.90 -2.22 -2.12
CA ILE A 32 4.45 -1.66 -3.35
C ILE A 32 5.97 -1.65 -3.27
N LEU A 33 6.59 -1.98 -4.38
CA LEU A 33 8.03 -1.84 -4.56
C LEU A 33 8.26 -0.79 -5.64
N TRP A 34 9.14 0.18 -5.35
CA TRP A 34 9.50 1.21 -6.33
C TRP A 34 10.98 1.14 -6.64
N THR A 35 11.30 1.42 -7.90
CA THR A 35 12.66 1.68 -8.34
C THR A 35 12.78 3.18 -8.59
N LEU A 36 13.78 3.81 -8.00
CA LEU A 36 14.01 5.24 -8.16
C LEU A 36 14.66 5.51 -9.52
N ASN A 37 14.46 6.73 -10.00
CA ASN A 37 15.10 7.17 -11.24
C ASN A 37 16.61 7.06 -11.08
N PRO A 38 17.30 6.27 -11.92
CA PRO A 38 18.75 6.07 -11.80
C PRO A 38 19.58 7.32 -12.06
N GLU A 39 18.98 8.36 -12.62
CA GLU A 39 19.70 9.60 -12.87
C GLU A 39 19.83 10.48 -11.64
N LEU A 40 19.12 10.13 -10.56
CA LEU A 40 19.26 10.85 -9.30
C LEU A 40 20.62 10.54 -8.69
N SER A 41 21.26 11.55 -8.09
CA SER A 41 22.49 11.34 -7.34
C SER A 41 22.18 10.56 -6.06
N GLU A 42 23.22 10.03 -5.42
CA GLU A 42 23.01 9.31 -4.16
C GLU A 42 22.40 10.20 -3.10
N ALA A 43 22.82 11.47 -3.03
CA ALA A 43 22.24 12.40 -2.08
C ALA A 43 20.76 12.66 -2.39
N GLU A 44 20.43 12.83 -3.66
CA GLU A 44 19.05 13.01 -4.09
C GLU A 44 18.20 11.79 -3.76
N LYS A 45 18.74 10.59 -4.00
CA LYS A 45 18.00 9.37 -3.67
C LYS A 45 17.67 9.29 -2.19
N GLN A 46 18.60 9.68 -1.33
CA GLN A 46 18.36 9.68 0.12
C GLN A 46 17.24 10.65 0.48
N GLN A 47 17.26 11.85 -0.10
CA GLN A 47 16.20 12.81 0.15
C GLN A 47 14.83 12.29 -0.33
N VAL A 48 14.81 11.68 -1.52
CA VAL A 48 13.58 11.13 -2.08
C VAL A 48 13.04 10.03 -1.16
N LYS A 49 13.91 9.12 -0.72
CA LYS A 49 13.50 8.03 0.17
C LYS A 49 12.88 8.56 1.45
N GLN A 50 13.50 9.55 2.05
CA GLN A 50 12.98 10.13 3.30
C GLN A 50 11.66 10.85 3.07
N GLY A 51 11.52 11.53 1.94
CA GLY A 51 10.26 12.18 1.59
C GLY A 51 9.13 11.19 1.39
N ILE A 52 9.40 10.08 0.70
CA ILE A 52 8.40 9.03 0.51
C ILE A 52 7.97 8.46 1.86
N LYS A 53 8.95 8.13 2.70
CA LYS A 53 8.67 7.55 4.00
C LYS A 53 7.84 8.48 4.87
N ALA A 54 8.27 9.71 5.01
CA ALA A 54 7.57 10.67 5.85
C ALA A 54 6.16 10.96 5.32
N GLY A 55 6.04 11.12 4.00
CA GLY A 55 4.75 11.45 3.40
C GLY A 55 3.73 10.33 3.54
N LEU A 56 4.14 9.11 3.23
CA LEU A 56 3.21 7.98 3.27
C LEU A 56 2.90 7.55 4.70
N GLU A 57 3.91 7.47 5.57
CA GLU A 57 3.65 7.11 6.97
C GLU A 57 2.80 8.17 7.66
N GLY A 58 2.91 9.42 7.24
CA GLY A 58 2.10 10.49 7.79
C GLY A 58 0.62 10.44 7.43
N LEU A 59 0.22 9.53 6.55
CA LEU A 59 -1.18 9.43 6.15
C LEU A 59 -2.05 8.68 7.16
N VAL A 60 -1.43 7.92 8.06
CA VAL A 60 -2.19 7.26 9.13
C VAL A 60 -2.82 8.33 10.01
N GLY A 61 -4.12 8.22 10.22
CA GLY A 61 -4.88 9.23 10.95
C GLY A 61 -5.50 10.30 10.06
N LYS A 62 -5.05 10.39 8.81
CA LYS A 62 -5.63 11.33 7.84
C LYS A 62 -6.55 10.64 6.85
N VAL A 63 -6.32 9.36 6.58
CA VAL A 63 -7.10 8.60 5.61
C VAL A 63 -7.89 7.54 6.36
N PRO A 64 -9.23 7.61 6.32
CA PRO A 64 -10.05 6.61 7.01
C PRO A 64 -9.77 5.20 6.49
N GLY A 65 -9.69 4.24 7.40
CA GLY A 65 -9.48 2.85 7.05
C GLY A 65 -8.02 2.47 6.85
N LEU A 66 -7.11 3.42 6.87
CA LEU A 66 -5.69 3.14 6.79
C LEU A 66 -5.18 2.86 8.18
N VAL A 67 -4.77 1.61 8.44
CA VAL A 67 -4.42 1.13 9.78
C VAL A 67 -2.95 1.35 10.10
N GLU A 68 -2.08 0.99 9.15
CA GLU A 68 -0.65 1.06 9.38
C GLU A 68 0.07 1.27 8.05
N VAL A 69 1.15 2.04 8.11
CA VAL A 69 2.02 2.22 6.95
C VAL A 69 3.45 2.13 7.43
N LYS A 70 4.22 1.28 6.78
CA LYS A 70 5.66 1.17 6.99
C LYS A 70 6.34 1.31 5.64
N VAL A 71 7.28 2.23 5.54
CA VAL A 71 8.06 2.39 4.32
C VAL A 71 9.50 2.03 4.65
N ASN A 72 10.02 1.02 3.96
CA ASN A 72 11.40 0.60 4.15
C ASN A 72 12.29 1.29 3.13
N ILE A 73 13.27 2.03 3.63
CA ILE A 73 14.22 2.76 2.79
C ILE A 73 15.66 2.40 3.13
N ASP A 74 15.88 1.49 4.09
CA ASP A 74 17.22 1.19 4.60
C ASP A 74 17.59 -0.26 4.33
N GLY A 75 18.89 -0.51 4.34
CA GLY A 75 19.40 -1.86 4.30
C GLY A 75 19.38 -2.56 2.96
N ARG A 76 19.24 -1.81 1.87
CA ARG A 76 19.17 -2.39 0.54
C ARG A 76 20.46 -3.12 0.19
N LEU A 77 20.33 -4.36 -0.26
CA LEU A 77 21.46 -5.13 -0.73
C LEU A 77 21.62 -4.97 -2.25
N ALA A 78 22.84 -5.17 -2.72
CA ALA A 78 23.14 -5.02 -4.15
C ALA A 78 22.36 -5.99 -5.03
N SER A 79 21.92 -7.12 -4.47
CA SER A 79 21.14 -8.11 -5.21
C SER A 79 19.73 -7.64 -5.51
N SER A 80 19.30 -6.53 -4.92
CA SER A 80 17.93 -6.02 -5.09
C SER A 80 17.75 -5.32 -6.43
N ASN A 81 16.52 -5.36 -6.96
CA ASN A 81 16.18 -4.62 -8.16
C ASN A 81 15.08 -3.58 -7.90
N ALA A 82 14.81 -3.31 -6.63
CA ALA A 82 13.93 -2.22 -6.21
C ALA A 82 14.62 -1.47 -5.09
N ASP A 83 14.16 -0.27 -4.81
CA ASP A 83 14.84 0.62 -3.87
C ASP A 83 14.04 0.92 -2.61
N VAL A 84 12.71 0.93 -2.71
CA VAL A 84 11.83 1.34 -1.61
C VAL A 84 10.65 0.39 -1.55
N MET A 85 10.25 0.00 -0.35
CA MET A 85 9.06 -0.84 -0.17
C MET A 85 8.06 -0.12 0.72
N LEU A 86 6.81 -0.08 0.25
CA LEU A 86 5.66 0.32 1.05
C LEU A 86 4.97 -0.94 1.53
N ASP A 87 4.75 -1.04 2.84
CA ASP A 87 3.99 -2.12 3.45
C ASP A 87 2.87 -1.47 4.25
N SER A 88 1.66 -1.54 3.74
CA SER A 88 0.53 -0.89 4.40
C SER A 88 -0.60 -1.86 4.68
N THR A 89 -1.40 -1.54 5.69
CA THR A 89 -2.52 -2.34 6.12
C THR A 89 -3.78 -1.46 6.13
N LEU A 90 -4.84 -1.97 5.53
CA LEU A 90 -6.11 -1.27 5.46
C LEU A 90 -7.22 -2.16 6.02
N GLU A 91 -8.31 -1.55 6.46
CA GLU A 91 -9.40 -2.29 7.09
C GLU A 91 -10.15 -3.20 6.14
N SER A 92 -10.15 -2.87 4.84
CA SER A 92 -10.93 -3.63 3.86
C SER A 92 -10.49 -3.26 2.45
N GLU A 93 -10.98 -4.02 1.49
CA GLU A 93 -10.78 -3.68 0.08
C GLU A 93 -11.44 -2.35 -0.27
N TYR A 94 -12.59 -2.10 0.34
CA TYR A 94 -13.25 -0.81 0.15
C TYR A 94 -12.35 0.34 0.62
N ALA A 95 -11.74 0.17 1.80
CA ALA A 95 -10.83 1.19 2.33
C ALA A 95 -9.64 1.39 1.41
N LEU A 96 -9.13 0.33 0.81
CA LEU A 96 -8.02 0.45 -0.14
C LEU A 96 -8.41 1.27 -1.37
N LYS A 97 -9.60 1.03 -1.91
CA LYS A 97 -10.07 1.80 -3.06
C LYS A 97 -10.25 3.27 -2.72
N ALA A 98 -10.79 3.54 -1.53
CA ALA A 98 -10.96 4.91 -1.07
C ALA A 98 -9.62 5.60 -0.84
N TYR A 99 -8.65 4.86 -0.31
CA TYR A 99 -7.29 5.36 -0.10
C TYR A 99 -6.66 5.80 -1.42
N ALA A 100 -6.81 5.00 -2.46
CA ALA A 100 -6.16 5.26 -3.74
C ALA A 100 -6.53 6.64 -4.31
N THR A 101 -7.76 7.09 -4.07
CA THR A 101 -8.25 8.35 -4.61
C THR A 101 -8.37 9.46 -3.56
N HIS A 102 -8.00 9.18 -2.31
CA HIS A 102 -8.10 10.17 -1.24
C HIS A 102 -7.15 11.34 -1.52
N PRO A 103 -7.63 12.59 -1.38
CA PRO A 103 -6.80 13.76 -1.71
C PRO A 103 -5.47 13.81 -0.97
N GLU A 104 -5.45 13.40 0.30
CA GLU A 104 -4.18 13.39 1.05
C GLU A 104 -3.19 12.40 0.47
N HIS A 105 -3.65 11.22 0.05
CA HIS A 105 -2.78 10.25 -0.59
C HIS A 105 -2.31 10.73 -1.96
N VAL A 106 -3.24 11.26 -2.77
CA VAL A 106 -2.90 11.72 -4.11
C VAL A 106 -1.84 12.82 -4.04
N LYS A 107 -1.97 13.72 -3.08
CA LYS A 107 -0.99 14.79 -2.91
C LYS A 107 0.40 14.23 -2.63
N VAL A 108 0.51 13.29 -1.71
CA VAL A 108 1.82 12.68 -1.39
C VAL A 108 2.37 11.96 -2.62
N ALA A 109 1.54 11.19 -3.30
CA ALA A 109 1.98 10.44 -4.47
C ALA A 109 2.50 11.38 -5.56
N ASP A 110 1.80 12.47 -5.80
CA ASP A 110 2.17 13.40 -6.87
C ASP A 110 3.40 14.23 -6.52
N GLU A 111 3.59 14.56 -5.24
CA GLU A 111 4.70 15.41 -4.82
C GLU A 111 5.96 14.64 -4.48
N LYS A 112 5.80 13.45 -3.87
CA LYS A 112 6.94 12.75 -3.27
C LYS A 112 7.34 11.46 -3.98
N VAL A 113 6.45 10.87 -4.75
CA VAL A 113 6.68 9.53 -5.31
C VAL A 113 6.81 9.53 -6.81
N ARG A 114 5.76 9.95 -7.51
CA ARG A 114 5.71 9.82 -8.97
C ARG A 114 6.83 10.53 -9.71
N PRO A 115 7.25 11.73 -9.28
CA PRO A 115 8.31 12.43 -10.02
C PRO A 115 9.66 11.73 -9.97
N TYR A 116 9.86 10.81 -9.01
CA TYR A 116 11.18 10.26 -8.73
C TYR A 116 11.29 8.76 -8.93
N THR A 117 10.21 8.10 -9.35
CA THR A 117 10.21 6.64 -9.52
C THR A 117 9.97 6.29 -10.98
N VAL A 118 10.59 5.17 -11.43
CA VAL A 118 10.48 4.73 -12.82
C VAL A 118 9.79 3.39 -12.96
N GLN A 119 9.73 2.60 -11.88
CA GLN A 119 9.04 1.31 -11.88
C GLN A 119 8.27 1.13 -10.61
N ARG A 120 7.16 0.43 -10.71
CA ARG A 120 6.28 0.18 -9.58
C ARG A 120 5.68 -1.22 -9.71
N SER A 121 5.82 -2.02 -8.66
CA SER A 121 5.15 -3.32 -8.56
C SER A 121 4.23 -3.29 -7.37
N CYS A 122 3.07 -3.90 -7.49
CA CYS A 122 2.04 -3.85 -6.45
C CYS A 122 1.48 -5.24 -6.20
N LEU A 123 1.29 -5.57 -4.92
CA LEU A 123 0.58 -6.79 -4.52
C LEU A 123 -0.38 -6.41 -3.41
N ASP A 124 -1.67 -6.66 -3.64
CA ASP A 124 -2.72 -6.46 -2.65
C ASP A 124 -3.28 -7.82 -2.29
N TYR A 125 -3.43 -8.10 -0.98
CA TYR A 125 -3.96 -9.39 -0.56
C TYR A 125 -4.62 -9.30 0.81
N GLU A 126 -5.52 -10.23 1.07
CA GLU A 126 -6.23 -10.28 2.35
C GLU A 126 -5.45 -11.07 3.38
N ILE A 127 -5.53 -10.62 4.64
CA ILE A 127 -4.97 -11.34 5.77
C ILE A 127 -6.06 -11.50 6.83
N PRO A 128 -5.98 -12.54 7.66
CA PRO A 128 -6.92 -12.67 8.76
C PRO A 128 -6.79 -11.51 9.74
N ASN A 129 -7.93 -11.08 10.25
CA ASN A 129 -7.98 -10.02 11.25
C ASN A 129 -8.12 -10.67 12.62
N SER A 130 -7.01 -11.02 13.22
CA SER A 130 -7.05 -11.71 14.49
C SER A 130 -6.26 -11.02 15.57
#